data_d28423092d9391b43d773ab2a2e6d728
#
_entry.id   d28423092d9391b43d773ab2a2e6d728
#
_cell.length_a   1.000
_cell.length_b   1.000
_cell.length_c   1.000
_cell.angle_alpha   90.00
_cell.angle_beta   90.00
_cell.angle_gamma   90.00
#
_symmetry.space_group_name_H-M   'P 1'
#
loop_
_entity.id
_entity.type
_entity.pdbx_description
1 polymer ?
#
loop_
_entity_poly.entity_id
_entity_poly.type
_entity_poly.pdbx_seq_one_letter_code
_entity_poly.pdbx_strand_id
1 'polypeptide(L)'
;MSDLPGCLLIVTAEVDPAVEAEWNRWYDTVHLPDALRCPGVLRGRRYVSSGATSETVGGKTEKIARRIYTTVYELDGPEATATPEFQAMRGWYQFAPHVRSRTQTVVPVSRA
;
A
#
# COMPACT_ATOMS: atom_id res chain seq x y z
N MET A 1 4.39 -26.85 -1.00
CA MET A 1 5.11 -25.62 -1.38
C MET A 1 4.11 -24.50 -1.53
N SER A 2 4.41 -23.36 -0.97
CA SER A 2 3.50 -22.22 -1.03
C SER A 2 3.94 -21.23 -2.11
N ASP A 3 3.00 -20.76 -2.92
CA ASP A 3 3.25 -19.69 -3.88
C ASP A 3 3.04 -18.30 -3.28
N LEU A 4 2.73 -18.26 -1.99
CA LEU A 4 2.53 -16.99 -1.31
C LEU A 4 3.84 -16.27 -1.08
N PRO A 5 3.86 -14.94 -1.22
CA PRO A 5 5.08 -14.17 -1.04
C PRO A 5 5.67 -14.30 0.35
N GLY A 6 7.02 -14.25 0.43
CA GLY A 6 7.74 -14.30 1.70
C GLY A 6 7.88 -12.94 2.38
N CYS A 7 7.61 -11.85 1.67
CA CYS A 7 7.68 -10.51 2.24
C CYS A 7 6.78 -9.58 1.44
N LEU A 8 5.95 -8.82 2.13
CA LEU A 8 5.08 -7.84 1.49
C LEU A 8 5.26 -6.46 2.12
N LEU A 9 5.11 -5.45 1.28
CA LEU A 9 4.90 -4.08 1.73
C LEU A 9 3.45 -3.75 1.45
N ILE A 10 2.71 -3.41 2.50
CA ILE A 10 1.29 -3.10 2.38
C ILE A 10 1.08 -1.64 2.76
N VAL A 11 0.52 -0.88 1.82
CA VAL A 11 0.21 0.54 2.03
C VAL A 11 -1.30 0.70 1.95
N THR A 12 -1.92 1.15 3.05
CA THR A 12 -3.34 1.49 3.04
C THR A 12 -3.48 3.00 3.12
N ALA A 13 -4.39 3.56 2.34
CA ALA A 13 -4.52 5.00 2.24
C ALA A 13 -5.97 5.43 2.07
N GLU A 14 -6.30 6.56 2.71
CA GLU A 14 -7.54 7.29 2.50
C GLU A 14 -7.15 8.66 1.99
N VAL A 15 -7.83 9.12 0.95
CA VAL A 15 -7.49 10.38 0.29
C VAL A 15 -8.72 11.30 0.29
N ASP A 16 -8.48 12.60 0.43
CA ASP A 16 -9.51 13.61 0.34
C ASP A 16 -10.23 13.47 -1.02
N PRO A 17 -11.57 13.35 -1.04
CA PRO A 17 -12.31 13.23 -2.30
C PRO A 17 -12.03 14.35 -3.30
N ALA A 18 -11.69 15.55 -2.83
CA ALA A 18 -11.41 16.68 -3.70
C ALA A 18 -10.21 16.45 -4.62
N VAL A 19 -9.25 15.62 -4.21
CA VAL A 19 -8.04 15.34 -4.99
C VAL A 19 -7.93 13.87 -5.38
N GLU A 20 -8.94 13.08 -5.11
CA GLU A 20 -8.88 11.62 -5.29
C GLU A 20 -8.58 11.21 -6.73
N ALA A 21 -9.22 11.82 -7.70
CA ALA A 21 -9.03 11.49 -9.10
C ALA A 21 -7.59 11.79 -9.56
N GLU A 22 -7.07 12.95 -9.18
CA GLU A 22 -5.70 13.33 -9.52
C GLU A 22 -4.68 12.44 -8.81
N TRP A 23 -4.93 12.13 -7.55
CA TRP A 23 -4.07 11.24 -6.77
C TRP A 23 -4.00 9.85 -7.38
N ASN A 24 -5.14 9.30 -7.81
CA ASN A 24 -5.18 7.99 -8.46
C ASN A 24 -4.38 7.99 -9.77
N ARG A 25 -4.52 9.05 -10.57
CA ARG A 25 -3.78 9.16 -11.82
C ARG A 25 -2.28 9.23 -11.57
N TRP A 26 -1.88 10.07 -10.62
CA TRP A 26 -0.48 10.20 -10.25
C TRP A 26 0.08 8.87 -9.73
N TYR A 27 -0.68 8.18 -8.89
CA TYR A 27 -0.23 6.91 -8.32
C TYR A 27 -0.02 5.88 -9.43
N ASP A 28 -0.97 5.76 -10.35
CA ASP A 28 -0.90 4.77 -11.43
C ASP A 28 0.20 5.08 -12.44
N THR A 29 0.45 6.36 -12.73
CA THR A 29 1.35 6.76 -13.82
C THR A 29 2.76 7.12 -13.35
N VAL A 30 2.92 7.48 -12.09
CA VAL A 30 4.22 7.93 -11.55
C VAL A 30 4.68 7.07 -10.38
N HIS A 31 3.88 7.05 -9.31
CA HIS A 31 4.33 6.50 -8.04
C HIS A 31 4.49 4.97 -8.08
N LEU A 32 3.49 4.26 -8.60
CA LEU A 32 3.58 2.81 -8.73
C LEU A 32 4.70 2.37 -9.68
N PRO A 33 4.84 2.95 -10.88
CA PRO A 33 5.97 2.62 -11.74
C PRO A 33 7.33 2.91 -11.09
N ASP A 34 7.45 4.01 -10.35
CA ASP A 34 8.69 4.33 -9.65
C ASP A 34 9.03 3.27 -8.59
N ALA A 35 8.02 2.84 -7.83
CA ALA A 35 8.22 1.79 -6.83
C ALA A 35 8.65 0.47 -7.48
N LEU A 36 8.05 0.13 -8.61
CA LEU A 36 8.35 -1.13 -9.32
C LEU A 36 9.76 -1.16 -9.91
N ARG A 37 10.40 0.01 -10.09
CA ARG A 37 11.78 0.08 -10.56
C ARG A 37 12.81 -0.03 -9.43
N CYS A 38 12.37 0.02 -8.17
CA CYS A 38 13.29 -0.07 -7.03
C CYS A 38 13.85 -1.49 -6.88
N PRO A 39 15.15 -1.62 -6.59
CA PRO A 39 15.75 -2.94 -6.36
C PRO A 39 15.03 -3.69 -5.24
N GLY A 40 14.74 -4.95 -5.47
CA GLY A 40 14.09 -5.82 -4.48
C GLY A 40 12.57 -5.73 -4.48
N VAL A 41 11.97 -4.82 -5.24
CA VAL A 41 10.52 -4.77 -5.45
C VAL A 41 10.20 -5.64 -6.65
N LEU A 42 9.55 -6.78 -6.40
CA LEU A 42 9.34 -7.79 -7.43
C LEU A 42 8.10 -7.53 -8.27
N ARG A 43 7.02 -7.10 -7.63
CA ARG A 43 5.77 -6.72 -8.30
C ARG A 43 4.89 -5.94 -7.34
N GLY A 44 3.87 -5.29 -7.86
CA GLY A 44 2.93 -4.53 -7.04
C GLY A 44 1.60 -4.32 -7.74
N ARG A 45 0.55 -4.16 -6.95
CA ARG A 45 -0.78 -3.93 -7.47
C ARG A 45 -1.58 -3.07 -6.51
N ARG A 46 -2.40 -2.22 -7.06
CA ARG A 46 -3.29 -1.36 -6.28
C ARG A 46 -4.70 -1.95 -6.24
N TYR A 47 -5.35 -1.78 -5.09
CA TYR A 47 -6.71 -2.25 -4.84
C TYR A 47 -7.50 -1.13 -4.18
N VAL A 48 -8.82 -1.21 -4.26
CA VAL A 48 -9.70 -0.31 -3.54
C VAL A 48 -10.82 -1.12 -2.88
N SER A 49 -11.26 -0.69 -1.70
CA SER A 49 -12.34 -1.36 -0.99
C SER A 49 -13.64 -1.28 -1.80
N SER A 50 -14.42 -2.37 -1.78
CA SER A 50 -15.64 -2.51 -2.57
C SER A 50 -16.88 -1.95 -1.86
N GLY A 51 -16.71 -1.25 -0.73
CA GLY A 51 -17.83 -0.77 0.08
C GLY A 51 -18.26 -1.74 1.17
N ALA A 52 -17.58 -2.90 1.28
CA ALA A 52 -17.93 -3.92 2.25
C ALA A 52 -16.96 -3.95 3.45
N THR A 53 -16.27 -2.84 3.71
CA THR A 53 -15.30 -2.80 4.80
C THR A 53 -16.03 -2.68 6.13
N SER A 54 -15.61 -3.49 7.10
CA SER A 54 -16.09 -3.40 8.47
C SER A 54 -14.91 -3.47 9.42
N GLU A 55 -15.08 -2.89 10.61
CA GLU A 55 -14.08 -2.94 11.67
C GLU A 55 -14.71 -3.55 12.91
N THR A 56 -14.04 -4.53 13.50
CA THR A 56 -14.52 -5.19 14.70
C THR A 56 -13.51 -4.95 15.82
N VAL A 57 -13.98 -4.37 16.91
CA VAL A 57 -13.16 -4.10 18.09
C VAL A 57 -13.95 -4.54 19.33
N GLY A 58 -13.36 -5.39 20.14
CA GLY A 58 -14.02 -5.89 21.37
C GLY A 58 -15.35 -6.57 21.08
N GLY A 59 -15.46 -7.28 19.96
CA GLY A 59 -16.69 -7.95 19.57
C GLY A 59 -17.74 -7.05 18.94
N LYS A 60 -17.47 -5.77 18.79
CA LYS A 60 -18.40 -4.82 18.16
C LYS A 60 -17.92 -4.51 16.75
N THR A 61 -18.85 -4.62 15.79
CA THR A 61 -18.53 -4.42 14.38
C THR A 61 -19.19 -3.14 13.85
N GLU A 62 -18.42 -2.33 13.16
CA GLU A 62 -18.89 -1.10 12.50
C GLU A 62 -18.58 -1.17 11.02
N LYS A 63 -19.47 -0.66 10.19
CA LYS A 63 -19.22 -0.53 8.76
C LYS A 63 -18.44 0.75 8.48
N ILE A 64 -17.45 0.64 7.59
CA ILE A 64 -16.66 1.78 7.16
C ILE A 64 -17.10 2.16 5.76
N ALA A 65 -17.70 3.34 5.64
CA ALA A 65 -18.27 3.81 4.37
C ALA A 65 -17.23 4.44 3.47
N ARG A 66 -16.14 4.96 4.03
CA ARG A 66 -15.10 5.62 3.23
C ARG A 66 -14.28 4.63 2.43
N ARG A 67 -13.78 5.10 1.30
CA ARG A 67 -12.99 4.28 0.38
C ARG A 67 -11.57 4.13 0.91
N ILE A 68 -11.08 2.89 0.98
CA ILE A 68 -9.72 2.60 1.43
C ILE A 68 -8.97 1.98 0.25
N TYR A 69 -7.85 2.60 -0.11
CA TYR A 69 -6.96 2.10 -1.15
C TYR A 69 -5.86 1.27 -0.50
N THR A 70 -5.53 0.15 -1.12
CA THR A 70 -4.46 -0.75 -0.65
C THR A 70 -3.52 -1.03 -1.80
N THR A 71 -2.23 -0.77 -1.59
CA THR A 71 -1.21 -1.19 -2.53
C THR A 71 -0.41 -2.32 -1.88
N VAL A 72 -0.25 -3.41 -2.60
CA VAL A 72 0.52 -4.56 -2.14
C VAL A 72 1.71 -4.72 -3.04
N TYR A 73 2.91 -4.67 -2.44
CA TYR A 73 4.17 -4.93 -3.14
C TYR A 73 4.76 -6.24 -2.61
N GLU A 74 5.21 -7.09 -3.50
CA GLU A 74 6.01 -8.24 -3.13
C GLU A 74 7.48 -7.83 -3.14
N LEU A 75 8.17 -8.07 -2.04
CA LEU A 75 9.58 -7.73 -1.89
C LEU A 75 10.41 -9.02 -1.82
N ASP A 76 11.67 -8.96 -2.26
CA ASP A 76 12.58 -10.08 -2.09
C ASP A 76 13.08 -10.19 -0.64
N GLY A 77 12.92 -9.12 0.15
CA GLY A 77 13.22 -9.09 1.57
C GLY A 77 12.89 -7.73 2.16
N PRO A 78 12.85 -7.61 3.51
CA PRO A 78 12.54 -6.34 4.18
C PRO A 78 13.50 -5.21 3.85
N GLU A 79 14.75 -5.53 3.54
CA GLU A 79 15.80 -4.56 3.21
C GLU A 79 15.51 -3.80 1.92
N ALA A 80 14.58 -4.26 1.08
CA ALA A 80 14.22 -3.55 -0.14
C ALA A 80 13.67 -2.15 0.14
N THR A 81 13.09 -1.91 1.33
CA THR A 81 12.59 -0.59 1.70
C THR A 81 13.68 0.36 2.18
N ALA A 82 14.89 -0.16 2.42
CA ALA A 82 16.01 0.63 2.92
C ALA A 82 16.96 1.10 1.82
N THR A 83 16.72 0.72 0.58
CA THR A 83 17.59 1.15 -0.53
C THR A 83 17.47 2.65 -0.78
N PRO A 84 18.53 3.28 -1.30
CA PRO A 84 18.45 4.70 -1.65
C PRO A 84 17.35 5.01 -2.65
N GLU A 85 17.14 4.11 -3.62
CA GLU A 85 16.10 4.28 -4.63
C GLU A 85 14.71 4.30 -4.01
N PHE A 86 14.45 3.36 -3.10
CA PHE A 86 13.15 3.31 -2.43
C PHE A 86 12.93 4.54 -1.55
N GLN A 87 13.95 4.93 -0.78
CA GLN A 87 13.86 6.10 0.10
C GLN A 87 13.64 7.39 -0.70
N ALA A 88 14.22 7.48 -1.89
CA ALA A 88 14.07 8.67 -2.73
C ALA A 88 12.67 8.81 -3.31
N MET A 89 11.97 7.69 -3.55
CA MET A 89 10.66 7.75 -4.23
C MET A 89 9.48 7.77 -3.25
N ARG A 90 9.67 7.38 -2.00
CA ARG A 90 8.57 7.26 -1.05
C ARG A 90 7.99 8.62 -0.67
N GLY A 91 6.71 8.61 -0.26
CA GLY A 91 6.01 9.81 0.17
C GLY A 91 4.87 10.18 -0.78
N TRP A 92 4.09 11.15 -0.37
CA TRP A 92 2.89 11.54 -1.10
C TRP A 92 3.05 12.85 -1.86
N TYR A 93 4.21 13.49 -1.78
CA TYR A 93 4.58 14.70 -2.51
C TYR A 93 3.51 15.79 -2.34
N GLN A 94 2.97 16.32 -3.44
CA GLN A 94 1.96 17.39 -3.37
C GLN A 94 0.65 16.94 -2.71
N PHE A 95 0.42 15.64 -2.58
CA PHE A 95 -0.80 15.11 -1.98
C PHE A 95 -0.69 14.87 -0.48
N ALA A 96 0.49 15.10 0.11
CA ALA A 96 0.74 14.78 1.52
C ALA A 96 -0.31 15.34 2.49
N PRO A 97 -0.78 16.61 2.34
CA PRO A 97 -1.80 17.13 3.25
C PRO A 97 -3.17 16.47 3.10
N HIS A 98 -3.40 15.72 2.03
CA HIS A 98 -4.70 15.16 1.68
C HIS A 98 -4.79 13.65 1.85
N VAL A 99 -3.71 13.01 2.30
CA VAL A 99 -3.64 11.55 2.39
C VAL A 99 -3.37 11.11 3.81
N ARG A 100 -4.16 10.14 4.27
CA ARG A 100 -3.94 9.46 5.54
C ARG A 100 -3.58 8.02 5.19
N SER A 101 -2.40 7.58 5.61
CA SER A 101 -1.91 6.27 5.20
C SER A 101 -1.22 5.51 6.32
N ARG A 102 -1.15 4.20 6.12
CA ARG A 102 -0.39 3.29 6.96
C ARG A 102 0.45 2.41 6.05
N THR A 103 1.71 2.23 6.42
CA THR A 103 2.64 1.41 5.66
C THR A 103 3.19 0.32 6.57
N GLN A 104 3.15 -0.93 6.12
CA GLN A 104 3.63 -2.07 6.89
C GLN A 104 4.49 -2.97 6.00
N THR A 105 5.65 -3.38 6.51
CA THR A 105 6.39 -4.49 5.94
C THR A 105 6.03 -5.73 6.73
N VAL A 106 5.54 -6.76 6.06
CA VAL A 106 5.04 -7.96 6.72
C VAL A 106 5.73 -9.20 6.18
N VAL A 107 5.93 -10.16 7.08
CA VAL A 107 6.56 -11.45 6.76
C VAL A 107 5.68 -12.57 7.29
N PRO A 108 5.83 -13.80 6.80
CA PRO A 108 5.00 -14.91 7.27
C PRO A 108 5.16 -15.15 8.76
N VAL A 109 4.02 -15.43 9.41
CA VAL A 109 4.01 -15.80 10.83
C VAL A 109 4.53 -17.23 11.00
N SER A 110 4.25 -18.08 10.01
CA SER A 110 4.64 -19.49 10.04
C SER A 110 5.18 -19.90 8.68
N ARG A 111 5.85 -21.05 8.66
CA ARG A 111 6.44 -21.60 7.44
C ARG A 111 5.51 -22.51 6.65
N ALA A 112 4.28 -22.57 7.04
CA ALA A 112 3.33 -23.48 6.40
C ALA A 112 3.20 -23.24 4.90
#